data_c0d8e14b506f657746d6e7eb2f823b65
#
_entry.id   c0d8e14b506f657746d6e7eb2f823b65
#
_cell.length_a   1.000
_cell.length_b   1.000
_cell.length_c   1.000
_cell.angle_alpha   90.00
_cell.angle_beta   90.00
_cell.angle_gamma   90.00
#
_symmetry.space_group_name_H-M   'P 1'
#
loop_
_entity.id
_entity.type
_entity.pdbx_description
1 polymer ?
#
loop_
_entity_poly.entity_id
_entity_poly.type
_entity_poly.pdbx_seq_one_letter_code
_entity_poly.pdbx_strand_id
1 'polypeptide(L)'
;IVEWRKTGKPGLVGIVTGTIAGLATITPASGSVGPLGAIIIGASAGLVCYYACSIVKEAMGIDDSLDVAAVHGVGGVLGTLMVAFIGVEGTFGGLGLSVKNTLDDGTEVIYTSGEQFVVQAQGCLAAIALSVVATYLIVKIISPFLGGIRVSEEEETKGLDQSGHGENGYTLN
;
A
#
# COMPACT_ATOMS: atom_id res chain seq x y z
N ILE A 1 -15.35 -5.55 8.66
CA ILE A 1 -15.82 -6.88 9.07
C ILE A 1 -14.85 -7.52 10.06
N VAL A 2 -13.54 -7.55 9.80
CA VAL A 2 -12.54 -8.15 10.72
C VAL A 2 -12.57 -7.45 12.07
N GLU A 3 -12.45 -6.12 12.09
CA GLU A 3 -12.53 -5.32 13.31
C GLU A 3 -13.86 -5.55 14.05
N TRP A 4 -14.96 -5.50 13.33
CA TRP A 4 -16.29 -5.75 13.91
C TRP A 4 -16.39 -7.10 14.63
N ARG A 5 -15.82 -8.16 14.03
CA ARG A 5 -15.82 -9.49 14.66
C ARG A 5 -14.93 -9.57 15.91
N LYS A 6 -13.84 -8.79 15.94
CA LYS A 6 -12.90 -8.79 17.07
C LYS A 6 -13.36 -7.89 18.23
N THR A 7 -13.92 -6.72 17.93
CA THR A 7 -14.25 -5.68 18.93
C THR A 7 -15.74 -5.58 19.23
N GLY A 8 -16.57 -6.28 18.46
CA GLY A 8 -18.04 -6.21 18.58
C GLY A 8 -18.66 -4.98 17.92
N LYS A 9 -17.88 -4.03 17.42
CA LYS A 9 -18.34 -2.78 16.77
C LYS A 9 -17.46 -2.42 15.59
N PRO A 10 -18.04 -1.91 14.47
CA PRO A 10 -17.22 -1.37 13.38
C PRO A 10 -16.74 0.04 13.77
N GLY A 11 -15.42 0.24 13.79
CA GLY A 11 -14.83 1.57 13.97
C GLY A 11 -14.86 2.37 12.67
N LEU A 12 -15.09 3.69 12.75
CA LEU A 12 -15.06 4.56 11.58
C LEU A 12 -13.67 4.55 10.92
N VAL A 13 -12.62 4.63 11.73
CA VAL A 13 -11.23 4.59 11.25
C VAL A 13 -10.96 3.29 10.51
N GLY A 14 -11.34 2.13 11.07
CA GLY A 14 -11.18 0.83 10.42
C GLY A 14 -11.94 0.69 9.09
N ILE A 15 -13.12 1.32 8.98
CA ILE A 15 -13.88 1.35 7.71
C ILE A 15 -13.12 2.17 6.67
N VAL A 16 -12.66 3.37 7.03
CA VAL A 16 -11.92 4.26 6.12
C VAL A 16 -10.59 3.63 5.71
N THR A 17 -9.80 3.13 6.66
CA THR A 17 -8.53 2.45 6.38
C THR A 17 -8.72 1.24 5.48
N GLY A 18 -9.77 0.44 5.71
CA GLY A 18 -10.11 -0.70 4.86
C GLY A 18 -10.50 -0.29 3.43
N THR A 19 -11.20 0.83 3.27
CA THR A 19 -11.54 1.40 1.96
C THR A 19 -10.27 1.84 1.21
N ILE A 20 -9.37 2.56 1.89
CA ILE A 20 -8.10 3.02 1.32
C ILE A 20 -7.21 1.82 0.97
N ALA A 21 -7.16 0.79 1.83
CA ALA A 21 -6.42 -0.43 1.55
C ALA A 21 -6.91 -1.11 0.26
N GLY A 22 -8.23 -1.19 0.05
CA GLY A 22 -8.80 -1.69 -1.19
C GLY A 22 -8.39 -0.88 -2.41
N LEU A 23 -8.45 0.45 -2.33
CA LEU A 23 -8.04 1.35 -3.40
C LEU A 23 -6.54 1.25 -3.70
N ALA A 24 -5.69 1.22 -2.68
CA ALA A 24 -4.24 1.10 -2.85
C ALA A 24 -3.85 -0.23 -3.51
N THR A 25 -4.48 -1.31 -3.07
CA THR A 25 -4.16 -2.66 -3.55
C THR A 25 -4.66 -2.91 -4.97
N ILE A 26 -5.81 -2.36 -5.37
CA ILE A 26 -6.32 -2.52 -6.74
C ILE A 26 -5.54 -1.70 -7.78
N THR A 27 -4.84 -0.66 -7.35
CA THR A 27 -4.16 0.28 -8.24
C THR A 27 -3.19 -0.41 -9.23
N PRO A 28 -2.31 -1.34 -8.83
CA PRO A 28 -1.45 -2.05 -9.77
C PRO A 28 -2.21 -2.93 -10.78
N ALA A 29 -3.41 -3.36 -10.44
CA ALA A 29 -4.26 -4.20 -11.27
C ALA A 29 -5.23 -3.39 -12.16
N SER A 30 -5.23 -2.07 -12.03
CA SER A 30 -6.12 -1.18 -12.78
C SER A 30 -5.90 -1.35 -14.28
N GLY A 31 -6.97 -1.62 -15.01
CA GLY A 31 -6.93 -1.92 -16.44
C GLY A 31 -6.65 -3.39 -16.79
N SER A 32 -6.26 -4.23 -15.83
CA SER A 32 -5.97 -5.66 -16.06
C SER A 32 -7.04 -6.59 -15.52
N VAL A 33 -7.98 -6.09 -14.71
CA VAL A 33 -9.04 -6.89 -14.07
C VAL A 33 -10.40 -6.24 -14.23
N GLY A 34 -11.43 -7.07 -14.35
CA GLY A 34 -12.82 -6.63 -14.34
C GLY A 34 -13.40 -6.55 -12.92
N PRO A 35 -14.71 -6.26 -12.78
CA PRO A 35 -15.35 -6.03 -11.48
C PRO A 35 -15.20 -7.17 -10.47
N LEU A 36 -15.26 -8.43 -10.90
CA LEU A 36 -15.10 -9.58 -10.02
C LEU A 36 -13.67 -9.67 -9.47
N GLY A 37 -12.66 -9.49 -10.33
CA GLY A 37 -11.26 -9.42 -9.91
C GLY A 37 -11.01 -8.27 -8.92
N ALA A 38 -11.62 -7.10 -9.16
CA ALA A 38 -11.53 -5.97 -8.26
C ALA A 38 -12.12 -6.27 -6.87
N ILE A 39 -13.25 -6.97 -6.79
CA ILE A 39 -13.85 -7.39 -5.51
C ILE A 39 -12.91 -8.34 -4.77
N ILE A 40 -12.32 -9.31 -5.46
CA ILE A 40 -11.39 -10.29 -4.84
C ILE A 40 -10.15 -9.57 -4.31
N ILE A 41 -9.54 -8.67 -5.09
CA ILE A 41 -8.37 -7.90 -4.67
C ILE A 41 -8.72 -7.02 -3.48
N GLY A 42 -9.83 -6.28 -3.53
CA GLY A 42 -10.26 -5.39 -2.45
C GLY A 42 -10.57 -6.14 -1.15
N ALA A 43 -11.22 -7.30 -1.23
CA ALA A 43 -11.49 -8.15 -0.07
C ALA A 43 -10.19 -8.70 0.55
N SER A 44 -9.25 -9.14 -0.29
CA SER A 44 -7.93 -9.60 0.14
C SER A 44 -7.14 -8.46 0.81
N ALA A 45 -7.21 -7.26 0.25
CA ALA A 45 -6.59 -6.06 0.81
C ALA A 45 -7.09 -5.75 2.21
N GLY A 46 -8.41 -5.72 2.39
CA GLY A 46 -9.02 -5.44 3.70
C GLY A 46 -8.61 -6.44 4.78
N LEU A 47 -8.38 -7.70 4.40
CA LEU A 47 -7.91 -8.73 5.33
C LEU A 47 -6.41 -8.60 5.61
N VAL A 48 -5.59 -8.56 4.57
CA VAL A 48 -4.12 -8.58 4.69
C VAL A 48 -3.62 -7.29 5.33
N CYS A 49 -4.08 -6.12 4.87
CA CYS A 49 -3.64 -4.84 5.42
C CYS A 49 -4.09 -4.65 6.88
N TYR A 50 -5.26 -5.17 7.28
CA TYR A 50 -5.68 -5.15 8.68
C TYR A 50 -4.64 -5.80 9.61
N TYR A 51 -4.15 -6.99 9.26
CA TYR A 51 -3.12 -7.65 10.05
C TYR A 51 -1.75 -7.00 9.88
N ALA A 52 -1.45 -6.47 8.69
CA ALA A 52 -0.20 -5.74 8.46
C ALA A 52 -0.10 -4.49 9.35
N CYS A 53 -1.19 -3.74 9.56
CA CYS A 53 -1.22 -2.60 10.48
C CYS A 53 -0.82 -3.00 11.91
N SER A 54 -1.40 -4.08 12.44
CA SER A 54 -1.00 -4.60 13.76
C SER A 54 0.46 -5.05 13.80
N ILE A 55 0.93 -5.74 12.77
CA ILE A 55 2.32 -6.23 12.71
C ILE A 55 3.29 -5.05 12.68
N VAL A 56 3.07 -4.07 11.82
CA VAL A 56 3.96 -2.91 11.67
C VAL A 56 4.04 -2.10 12.96
N LYS A 57 2.88 -1.79 13.57
CA LYS A 57 2.84 -0.95 14.77
C LYS A 57 3.19 -1.70 16.05
N GLU A 58 2.60 -2.87 16.26
CA GLU A 58 2.68 -3.57 17.55
C GLU A 58 3.90 -4.52 17.62
N ALA A 59 4.13 -5.31 16.55
CA ALA A 59 5.21 -6.30 16.56
C ALA A 59 6.55 -5.70 16.16
N MET A 60 6.58 -4.78 15.17
CA MET A 60 7.81 -4.15 14.71
C MET A 60 8.12 -2.84 15.43
N GLY A 61 7.14 -2.24 16.14
CA GLY A 61 7.30 -0.99 16.86
C GLY A 61 7.58 0.21 15.94
N ILE A 62 7.11 0.16 14.69
CA ILE A 62 7.31 1.24 13.72
C ILE A 62 6.23 2.29 13.92
N ASP A 63 6.66 3.55 14.03
CA ASP A 63 5.77 4.71 14.08
C ASP A 63 5.18 4.98 12.69
N ASP A 64 4.09 4.29 12.38
CA ASP A 64 3.33 4.42 11.15
C ASP A 64 1.92 4.93 11.48
N SER A 65 1.81 6.20 11.83
CA SER A 65 0.59 6.83 12.33
C SER A 65 -0.58 6.75 11.34
N LEU A 66 -0.29 6.80 10.05
CA LEU A 66 -1.28 6.79 8.95
C LEU A 66 -1.38 5.44 8.24
N ASP A 67 -0.79 4.38 8.79
CA ASP A 67 -0.77 3.03 8.21
C ASP A 67 -0.19 2.96 6.79
N VAL A 68 0.73 3.87 6.43
CA VAL A 68 1.27 3.99 5.07
C VAL A 68 2.05 2.75 4.66
N ALA A 69 2.92 2.24 5.53
CA ALA A 69 3.70 1.04 5.25
C ALA A 69 2.79 -0.19 5.08
N ALA A 70 1.79 -0.32 5.96
CA ALA A 70 0.86 -1.45 5.93
C ALA A 70 -0.12 -1.37 4.74
N VAL A 71 -0.71 -0.20 4.48
CA VAL A 71 -1.76 -0.03 3.48
C VAL A 71 -1.17 0.12 2.08
N HIS A 72 -0.21 1.02 1.89
CA HIS A 72 0.38 1.28 0.57
C HIS A 72 1.54 0.33 0.26
N GLY A 73 2.43 0.06 1.22
CA GLY A 73 3.55 -0.86 1.03
C GLY A 73 3.08 -2.30 0.85
N VAL A 74 2.47 -2.89 1.89
CA VAL A 74 2.01 -4.29 1.84
C VAL A 74 0.87 -4.45 0.84
N GLY A 75 -0.11 -3.53 0.83
CA GLY A 75 -1.23 -3.57 -0.12
C GLY A 75 -0.77 -3.45 -1.57
N GLY A 76 0.17 -2.53 -1.87
CA GLY A 76 0.72 -2.37 -3.22
C GLY A 76 1.46 -3.62 -3.72
N VAL A 77 2.30 -4.23 -2.87
CA VAL A 77 2.96 -5.52 -3.19
C VAL A 77 1.94 -6.61 -3.42
N LEU A 78 0.93 -6.74 -2.53
CA LEU A 78 -0.14 -7.73 -2.68
C LEU A 78 -0.85 -7.56 -4.03
N GLY A 79 -1.29 -6.35 -4.36
CA GLY A 79 -1.99 -6.07 -5.61
C GLY A 79 -1.15 -6.38 -6.83
N THR A 80 0.11 -5.97 -6.82
CA THR A 80 1.06 -6.26 -7.91
C THR A 80 1.24 -7.76 -8.13
N LEU A 81 1.39 -8.54 -7.07
CA LEU A 81 1.54 -10.00 -7.18
C LEU A 81 0.23 -10.68 -7.60
N MET A 82 -0.93 -10.20 -7.14
CA MET A 82 -2.23 -10.76 -7.51
C MET A 82 -2.57 -10.59 -8.99
N VAL A 83 -2.05 -9.55 -9.66
CA VAL A 83 -2.26 -9.34 -11.11
C VAL A 83 -1.81 -10.55 -11.92
N ALA A 84 -0.74 -11.22 -11.52
CA ALA A 84 -0.23 -12.40 -12.22
C ALA A 84 -1.22 -13.56 -12.32
N PHE A 85 -2.18 -13.61 -11.40
CA PHE A 85 -3.19 -14.68 -11.34
C PHE A 85 -4.58 -14.18 -11.75
N ILE A 86 -4.98 -13.01 -11.29
CA ILE A 86 -6.33 -12.47 -11.48
C ILE A 86 -6.44 -11.72 -12.81
N GLY A 87 -5.35 -11.18 -13.33
CA GLY A 87 -5.30 -10.49 -14.63
C GLY A 87 -5.35 -11.41 -15.84
N VAL A 88 -5.28 -12.73 -15.67
CA VAL A 88 -5.34 -13.71 -16.76
C VAL A 88 -6.74 -13.74 -17.36
N GLU A 89 -6.81 -13.73 -18.69
CA GLU A 89 -8.08 -13.75 -19.44
C GLU A 89 -8.96 -14.93 -19.05
N GLY A 90 -10.24 -14.66 -18.81
CA GLY A 90 -11.21 -15.67 -18.40
C GLY A 90 -11.13 -16.12 -16.94
N THR A 91 -10.13 -15.66 -16.18
CA THR A 91 -9.97 -15.97 -14.76
C THR A 91 -10.45 -14.80 -13.91
N PHE A 92 -11.49 -15.00 -13.10
CA PHE A 92 -12.05 -13.96 -12.21
C PHE A 92 -12.30 -12.58 -12.87
N GLY A 93 -12.58 -12.58 -14.18
CA GLY A 93 -12.79 -11.34 -14.95
C GLY A 93 -11.50 -10.65 -15.37
N GLY A 94 -10.38 -11.36 -15.41
CA GLY A 94 -9.13 -10.87 -15.97
C GLY A 94 -9.25 -10.54 -17.45
N LEU A 95 -8.56 -9.48 -17.87
CA LEU A 95 -8.59 -8.96 -19.24
C LEU A 95 -7.43 -9.46 -20.10
N GLY A 96 -6.55 -10.29 -19.55
CA GLY A 96 -5.38 -10.85 -20.24
C GLY A 96 -4.24 -9.87 -20.50
N LEU A 97 -4.39 -8.61 -20.12
CA LEU A 97 -3.41 -7.57 -20.41
C LEU A 97 -2.11 -7.71 -19.60
N SER A 98 -2.22 -8.24 -18.40
CA SER A 98 -1.08 -8.41 -17.48
C SER A 98 -0.13 -9.53 -17.85
N VAL A 99 -0.53 -10.43 -18.75
CA VAL A 99 0.29 -11.59 -19.18
C VAL A 99 0.83 -11.42 -20.61
N LYS A 100 0.46 -10.34 -21.29
CA LYS A 100 0.99 -10.00 -22.62
C LYS A 100 2.17 -9.05 -22.45
N ASN A 101 3.31 -9.44 -22.99
CA ASN A 101 4.52 -8.63 -22.97
C ASN A 101 5.05 -8.49 -24.39
N THR A 102 5.56 -7.31 -24.72
CA THR A 102 6.21 -7.05 -26.02
C THR A 102 7.71 -6.93 -25.77
N LEU A 103 8.48 -7.77 -26.44
CA LEU A 103 9.95 -7.73 -26.38
C LEU A 103 10.48 -6.54 -27.19
N ASP A 104 11.77 -6.22 -27.00
CA ASP A 104 12.43 -5.10 -27.68
C ASP A 104 12.41 -5.21 -29.22
N ASP A 105 12.29 -6.41 -29.75
CA ASP A 105 12.16 -6.70 -31.19
C ASP A 105 10.71 -6.58 -31.71
N GLY A 106 9.76 -6.22 -30.86
CA GLY A 106 8.34 -6.12 -31.20
C GLY A 106 7.57 -7.45 -31.11
N THR A 107 8.21 -8.54 -30.71
CA THR A 107 7.55 -9.84 -30.54
C THR A 107 6.64 -9.84 -29.33
N GLU A 108 5.36 -10.20 -29.49
CA GLU A 108 4.44 -10.41 -28.37
C GLU A 108 4.68 -11.78 -27.73
N VAL A 109 4.91 -11.78 -26.43
CA VAL A 109 5.07 -12.99 -25.62
C VAL A 109 3.95 -13.05 -24.58
N ILE A 110 3.35 -14.20 -24.44
CA ILE A 110 2.35 -14.47 -23.39
C ILE A 110 3.03 -15.25 -22.28
N TYR A 111 3.18 -14.60 -21.11
CA TYR A 111 3.72 -15.27 -19.93
C TYR A 111 2.66 -16.12 -19.25
N THR A 112 3.07 -17.24 -18.70
CA THR A 112 2.27 -17.99 -17.75
C THR A 112 2.10 -17.17 -16.46
N SER A 113 1.09 -17.50 -15.64
CA SER A 113 0.90 -16.85 -14.34
C SER A 113 2.13 -16.95 -13.45
N GLY A 114 2.88 -18.05 -13.51
CA GLY A 114 4.12 -18.23 -12.76
C GLY A 114 5.25 -17.31 -13.23
N GLU A 115 5.45 -17.19 -14.53
CA GLU A 115 6.45 -16.28 -15.11
C GLU A 115 6.08 -14.82 -14.81
N GLN A 116 4.81 -14.47 -14.97
CA GLN A 116 4.32 -13.12 -14.64
C GLN A 116 4.49 -12.82 -13.15
N PHE A 117 4.25 -13.78 -12.26
CA PHE A 117 4.50 -13.60 -10.83
C PHE A 117 5.96 -13.28 -10.52
N VAL A 118 6.89 -13.97 -11.17
CA VAL A 118 8.34 -13.71 -11.01
C VAL A 118 8.69 -12.29 -11.47
N VAL A 119 8.17 -11.86 -12.62
CA VAL A 119 8.38 -10.50 -13.14
C VAL A 119 7.82 -9.45 -12.17
N GLN A 120 6.61 -9.66 -11.67
CA GLN A 120 5.99 -8.75 -10.69
C GLN A 120 6.78 -8.71 -9.37
N ALA A 121 7.27 -9.85 -8.90
CA ALA A 121 8.09 -9.91 -7.69
C ALA A 121 9.43 -9.17 -7.87
N GLN A 122 10.08 -9.31 -9.02
CA GLN A 122 11.28 -8.55 -9.35
C GLN A 122 11.01 -7.04 -9.39
N GLY A 123 9.90 -6.63 -10.00
CA GLY A 123 9.47 -5.23 -10.02
C GLY A 123 9.24 -4.67 -8.62
N CYS A 124 8.56 -5.42 -7.75
CA CYS A 124 8.37 -5.05 -6.34
C CYS A 124 9.70 -4.89 -5.60
N LEU A 125 10.61 -5.84 -5.74
CA LEU A 125 11.92 -5.80 -5.09
C LEU A 125 12.75 -4.60 -5.57
N ALA A 126 12.75 -4.33 -6.87
CA ALA A 126 13.44 -3.19 -7.45
C ALA A 126 12.87 -1.86 -6.93
N ALA A 127 11.54 -1.72 -6.88
CA ALA A 127 10.87 -0.53 -6.36
C ALA A 127 11.14 -0.32 -4.87
N ILE A 128 11.10 -1.39 -4.05
CA ILE A 128 11.42 -1.33 -2.62
C ILE A 128 12.87 -0.91 -2.43
N ALA A 129 13.82 -1.55 -3.12
CA ALA A 129 15.23 -1.23 -3.01
C ALA A 129 15.52 0.22 -3.40
N LEU A 130 14.97 0.68 -4.52
CA LEU A 130 15.10 2.06 -4.97
C LEU A 130 14.52 3.04 -3.94
N SER A 131 13.31 2.78 -3.45
CA SER A 131 12.64 3.66 -2.48
C SER A 131 13.42 3.76 -1.17
N VAL A 132 13.89 2.64 -0.64
CA VAL A 132 14.67 2.62 0.61
C VAL A 132 15.99 3.39 0.44
N VAL A 133 16.75 3.09 -0.62
CA VAL A 133 18.05 3.73 -0.86
C VAL A 133 17.87 5.22 -1.14
N ALA A 134 16.96 5.59 -2.04
CA ALA A 134 16.72 6.98 -2.40
C ALA A 134 16.25 7.78 -1.19
N THR A 135 15.27 7.28 -0.43
CA THR A 135 14.77 7.97 0.77
C THR A 135 15.87 8.15 1.81
N TYR A 136 16.66 7.09 2.06
CA TYR A 136 17.78 7.19 3.01
C TYR A 136 18.79 8.27 2.58
N LEU A 137 19.18 8.30 1.31
CA LEU A 137 20.12 9.29 0.80
C LEU A 137 19.54 10.71 0.87
N ILE A 138 18.30 10.90 0.46
CA ILE A 138 17.61 12.20 0.52
C ILE A 138 17.55 12.71 1.96
N VAL A 139 17.11 11.87 2.88
CA VAL A 139 17.03 12.22 4.30
C VAL A 139 18.40 12.58 4.87
N LYS A 140 19.45 11.81 4.55
CA LYS A 140 20.83 12.09 4.98
C LYS A 140 21.36 13.42 4.45
N ILE A 141 21.02 13.78 3.22
CA ILE A 141 21.45 15.02 2.60
C ILE A 141 20.70 16.22 3.19
N ILE A 142 19.39 16.08 3.39
CA ILE A 142 18.52 17.22 3.78
C ILE A 142 18.58 17.48 5.30
N SER A 143 18.69 16.44 6.13
CA SER A 143 18.63 16.55 7.59
C SER A 143 19.56 17.62 8.18
N PRO A 144 20.84 17.77 7.76
CA PRO A 144 21.73 18.80 8.30
C PRO A 144 21.26 20.24 8.01
N PHE A 145 20.57 20.46 6.88
CA PHE A 145 20.08 21.79 6.49
C PHE A 145 18.80 22.20 7.24
N LEU A 146 18.06 21.23 7.77
CA LEU A 146 16.81 21.45 8.51
C LEU A 146 17.00 21.45 10.04
N GLY A 147 18.22 21.21 10.53
CA GLY A 147 18.46 21.07 11.97
C GLY A 147 17.92 19.75 12.56
N GLY A 148 17.57 18.80 11.69
CA GLY A 148 16.96 17.51 12.02
C GLY A 148 15.73 17.24 11.16
N ILE A 149 15.23 16.02 11.22
CA ILE A 149 14.05 15.59 10.45
C ILE A 149 12.86 15.25 11.37
N ARG A 150 13.04 15.35 12.68
CA ARG A 150 12.02 15.07 13.68
C ARG A 150 11.76 16.33 14.49
N VAL A 151 10.52 16.62 14.75
CA VAL A 151 10.10 17.68 15.66
C VAL A 151 10.44 17.33 17.11
N SER A 152 10.43 18.33 17.99
CA SER A 152 10.64 18.11 19.42
C SER A 152 9.48 17.29 20.04
N GLU A 153 9.75 16.61 21.13
CA GLU A 153 8.75 15.84 21.88
C GLU A 153 7.57 16.73 22.37
N GLU A 154 7.87 17.99 22.66
CA GLU A 154 6.87 18.99 23.08
C GLU A 154 5.93 19.33 21.92
N GLU A 155 6.46 19.58 20.73
CA GLU A 155 5.66 19.85 19.53
C GLU A 155 4.83 18.64 19.10
N GLU A 156 5.41 17.42 19.21
CA GLU A 156 4.72 16.17 18.90
C GLU A 156 3.55 15.93 19.86
N THR A 157 3.75 16.19 21.17
CA THR A 157 2.70 16.06 22.18
C THR A 157 1.59 17.11 22.01
N LYS A 158 1.95 18.32 21.61
CA LYS A 158 0.98 19.40 21.37
C LYS A 158 0.15 19.16 20.11
N GLY A 159 0.69 18.42 19.14
CA GLY A 159 0.13 18.19 17.83
C GLY A 159 0.72 19.12 16.78
N LEU A 160 1.04 18.55 15.60
CA LEU A 160 1.72 19.30 14.53
C LEU A 160 0.81 20.28 13.80
N ASP A 161 -0.48 20.05 13.80
CA ASP A 161 -1.49 21.00 13.32
C ASP A 161 -1.43 22.32 14.09
N GLN A 162 -1.31 22.26 15.42
CA GLN A 162 -1.15 23.46 16.25
C GLN A 162 0.25 24.03 16.23
N SER A 163 1.29 23.21 16.39
CA SER A 163 2.67 23.69 16.55
C SER A 163 3.30 24.13 15.23
N GLY A 164 2.98 23.45 14.12
CA GLY A 164 3.53 23.76 12.81
C GLY A 164 2.66 24.67 11.94
N HIS A 165 1.34 24.53 12.02
CA HIS A 165 0.41 25.23 11.13
C HIS A 165 -0.51 26.22 11.84
N GLY A 166 -0.60 26.19 13.18
CA GLY A 166 -1.50 27.06 13.95
C GLY A 166 -2.97 26.75 13.75
N GLU A 167 -3.28 25.55 13.28
CA GLU A 167 -4.65 25.12 12.96
C GLU A 167 -5.18 24.15 14.03
N ASN A 168 -6.48 24.17 14.25
CA ASN A 168 -7.17 23.21 15.08
C ASN A 168 -8.21 22.48 14.24
N GLY A 169 -8.23 21.16 14.30
CA GLY A 169 -9.23 20.34 13.60
C GLY A 169 -10.65 20.59 14.10
N TYR A 170 -10.80 20.94 15.40
CA TYR A 170 -12.09 21.26 16.04
C TYR A 170 -11.92 22.39 17.05
N THR A 171 -12.87 23.29 17.06
CA THR A 171 -13.05 24.27 18.15
C THR A 171 -14.19 23.73 19.04
N LEU A 172 -13.83 23.03 20.12
CA LEU A 172 -14.80 22.60 21.13
C LEU A 172 -15.08 23.80 22.04
N ASN A 173 -16.24 24.44 21.87
CA ASN A 173 -16.76 25.47 22.76
C ASN A 173 -17.44 24.81 23.99
#